data_a1e0784db7145b3edf5242cd9966331d
#
_entry.id   a1e0784db7145b3edf5242cd9966331d
#
_cell.length_a   1.000
_cell.length_b   1.000
_cell.length_c   1.000
_cell.angle_alpha   90.00
_cell.angle_beta   90.00
_cell.angle_gamma   90.00
#
_symmetry.space_group_name_H-M   'P 1'
#
loop_
_entity.id
_entity.type
_entity.pdbx_description
1 polymer ?
#
loop_
_entity_poly.entity_id
_entity_poly.type
_entity_poly.pdbx_seq_one_letter_code
_entity_poly.pdbx_strand_id
1 'polypeptide(L)'
;MSNMIKHIDYFPAGYCSSHSGLLFKGIPNEKMQFPAGVFLIHHREKGYILYDTGYHYEIKKKARYFWYRLATPMQMKKEDQIDYLLQERGIDPASISYVILSHLHPDHLGGAALFPNAHFFVTQEVYEVYQKPKLKDLIF
;
A
#
# COMPACT_ATOMS: atom_id res chain seq x y z
N MET A 1 14.52 28.71 -2.99
CA MET A 1 14.50 27.46 -2.19
C MET A 1 14.77 26.29 -3.12
N SER A 2 15.77 25.48 -2.85
CA SER A 2 15.99 24.29 -3.66
C SER A 2 14.87 23.28 -3.40
N ASN A 3 14.21 22.82 -4.47
CA ASN A 3 13.18 21.80 -4.34
C ASN A 3 13.84 20.48 -3.88
N MET A 4 13.54 20.02 -2.67
CA MET A 4 14.11 18.81 -2.08
C MET A 4 13.58 17.53 -2.74
N ILE A 5 12.41 17.57 -3.36
CA ILE A 5 11.84 16.48 -4.13
C ILE A 5 12.19 16.68 -5.61
N LYS A 6 12.88 15.71 -6.20
CA LYS A 6 13.23 15.72 -7.62
C LYS A 6 12.02 15.35 -8.48
N HIS A 7 11.37 14.24 -8.16
CA HIS A 7 10.12 13.83 -8.76
C HIS A 7 9.44 12.71 -7.94
N ILE A 8 8.22 12.35 -8.33
CA ILE A 8 7.42 11.30 -7.70
C ILE A 8 6.93 10.36 -8.80
N ASP A 9 7.18 9.07 -8.64
CA ASP A 9 6.61 8.00 -9.47
C ASP A 9 5.40 7.39 -8.77
N TYR A 10 4.43 6.92 -9.56
CA TYR A 10 3.26 6.20 -9.10
C TYR A 10 3.30 4.75 -9.59
N PHE A 11 2.98 3.81 -8.69
CA PHE A 11 2.86 2.39 -8.97
C PHE A 11 1.51 1.83 -8.49
N PRO A 12 0.71 1.20 -9.37
CA PRO A 12 -0.47 0.45 -8.95
C PRO A 12 -0.06 -0.95 -8.49
N ALA A 13 0.18 -1.12 -7.20
CA ALA A 13 0.69 -2.35 -6.60
C ALA A 13 -0.44 -3.32 -6.20
N GLY A 14 -1.19 -3.80 -7.21
CA GLY A 14 -2.38 -4.61 -7.07
C GLY A 14 -3.67 -3.79 -7.04
N TYR A 15 -4.80 -4.49 -7.10
CA TYR A 15 -6.14 -3.89 -7.18
C TYR A 15 -7.09 -4.63 -6.24
N CYS A 16 -8.07 -3.92 -5.71
CA CYS A 16 -9.28 -4.55 -5.17
C CYS A 16 -10.50 -4.19 -6.02
N SER A 17 -11.53 -5.03 -5.95
CA SER A 17 -12.82 -4.74 -6.57
C SER A 17 -13.86 -4.49 -5.49
N SER A 18 -14.65 -3.44 -5.66
CA SER A 18 -15.77 -3.15 -4.79
C SER A 18 -16.89 -2.47 -5.59
N HIS A 19 -18.07 -2.43 -5.02
CA HIS A 19 -19.18 -1.67 -5.57
C HIS A 19 -19.09 -0.21 -5.12
N SER A 20 -19.11 0.71 -6.07
CA SER A 20 -19.01 2.15 -5.82
C SER A 20 -20.05 2.68 -4.83
N GLY A 21 -21.29 2.16 -4.89
CA GLY A 21 -22.36 2.55 -3.98
C GLY A 21 -22.12 2.16 -2.51
N LEU A 22 -21.21 1.22 -2.21
CA LEU A 22 -20.79 0.89 -0.85
C LEU A 22 -19.78 1.90 -0.29
N LEU A 23 -18.99 2.51 -1.19
CA LEU A 23 -17.89 3.40 -0.81
C LEU A 23 -18.27 4.87 -0.93
N PHE A 24 -19.15 5.21 -1.86
CA PHE A 24 -19.50 6.58 -2.18
C PHE A 24 -21.02 6.76 -2.20
N LYS A 25 -21.53 7.74 -1.47
CA LYS A 25 -22.96 8.10 -1.50
C LYS A 25 -23.28 8.95 -2.73
N GLY A 26 -24.42 8.65 -3.37
CA GLY A 26 -24.95 9.50 -4.45
C GLY A 26 -24.38 9.24 -5.84
N ILE A 27 -23.60 8.18 -6.03
CA ILE A 27 -23.17 7.72 -7.36
C ILE A 27 -23.83 6.39 -7.73
N PRO A 28 -23.93 6.04 -9.03
CA PRO A 28 -24.42 4.73 -9.46
C PRO A 28 -23.65 3.58 -8.81
N ASN A 29 -24.36 2.52 -8.44
CA ASN A 29 -23.75 1.34 -7.79
C ASN A 29 -23.17 0.40 -8.85
N GLU A 30 -21.95 0.65 -9.27
CA GLU A 30 -21.23 -0.13 -10.27
C GLU A 30 -20.01 -0.83 -9.66
N LYS A 31 -19.65 -1.99 -10.23
CA LYS A 31 -18.42 -2.69 -9.84
C LYS A 31 -17.22 -1.92 -10.37
N MET A 32 -16.36 -1.47 -9.49
CA MET A 32 -15.15 -0.71 -9.82
C MET A 32 -13.90 -1.40 -9.29
N GLN A 33 -12.77 -1.12 -9.94
CA GLN A 33 -11.44 -1.53 -9.47
C GLN A 33 -10.74 -0.33 -8.85
N PHE A 34 -10.14 -0.55 -7.68
CA PHE A 34 -9.38 0.45 -6.93
C PHE A 34 -7.93 -0.02 -6.81
N PRO A 35 -6.98 0.73 -7.37
CA PRO A 35 -5.57 0.39 -7.26
C PRO A 35 -5.06 0.61 -5.83
N ALA A 36 -4.21 -0.31 -5.36
CA ALA A 36 -3.37 -0.08 -4.19
C ALA A 36 -2.20 0.80 -4.61
N GLY A 37 -2.39 2.11 -4.54
CA GLY A 37 -1.43 3.09 -5.02
C GLY A 37 -0.21 3.20 -4.12
N VAL A 38 0.98 3.14 -4.71
CA VAL A 38 2.25 3.40 -4.04
C VAL A 38 2.96 4.56 -4.74
N PHE A 39 3.49 5.49 -3.97
CA PHE A 39 4.27 6.59 -4.51
C PHE A 39 5.74 6.44 -4.11
N LEU A 40 6.64 6.55 -5.09
CA LEU A 40 8.07 6.63 -4.86
C LEU A 40 8.54 8.08 -4.99
N ILE A 41 8.99 8.63 -3.89
CA ILE A 41 9.47 10.00 -3.79
C ILE A 41 11.00 10.00 -3.93
N HIS A 42 11.52 10.70 -4.93
CA HIS A 42 12.95 10.89 -5.14
C HIS A 42 13.40 12.14 -4.39
N HIS A 43 13.91 11.95 -3.17
CA HIS A 43 14.40 13.04 -2.33
C HIS A 43 15.91 13.27 -2.55
N ARG A 44 16.33 14.53 -2.69
CA ARG A 44 17.74 14.88 -3.02
C ARG A 44 18.76 14.37 -2.01
N GLU A 45 18.44 14.46 -0.73
CA GLU A 45 19.34 14.10 0.36
C GLU A 45 19.04 12.75 1.00
N LYS A 46 17.78 12.33 0.98
CA LYS A 46 17.31 11.10 1.65
C LYS A 46 17.19 9.89 0.73
N GLY A 47 17.45 10.07 -0.58
CA GLY A 47 17.29 9.00 -1.54
C GLY A 47 15.82 8.67 -1.82
N TYR A 48 15.51 7.39 -1.87
CA TYR A 48 14.15 6.91 -2.16
C TYR A 48 13.32 6.78 -0.90
N ILE A 49 12.11 7.33 -0.94
CA ILE A 49 11.10 7.25 0.11
C ILE A 49 9.84 6.67 -0.51
N LEU A 50 9.28 5.60 0.04
CA LEU A 50 7.97 5.09 -0.36
C LEU A 50 6.87 5.69 0.50
N TYR A 51 5.75 5.97 -0.12
CA TYR A 51 4.47 6.24 0.53
C TYR A 51 3.52 5.10 0.21
N ASP A 52 3.19 4.30 1.23
CA ASP A 52 2.55 2.99 1.18
C ASP A 52 3.38 1.90 0.48
N THR A 53 2.94 0.64 0.55
CA THR A 53 3.66 -0.51 0.00
C THR A 53 2.80 -1.45 -0.84
N GLY A 54 1.52 -1.10 -1.03
CA GLY A 54 0.60 -1.93 -1.80
C GLY A 54 0.30 -3.29 -1.18
N TYR A 55 -0.30 -4.16 -1.96
CA TYR A 55 -0.58 -5.53 -1.56
C TYR A 55 0.68 -6.42 -1.59
N HIS A 56 0.69 -7.43 -0.73
CA HIS A 56 1.61 -8.56 -0.87
C HIS A 56 0.88 -9.75 -1.51
N TYR A 57 1.46 -10.38 -2.51
CA TYR A 57 0.87 -11.52 -3.23
C TYR A 57 0.44 -12.68 -2.32
N GLU A 58 1.20 -12.97 -1.28
CA GLU A 58 0.92 -14.03 -0.31
C GLU A 58 -0.35 -13.81 0.55
N ILE A 59 -0.92 -12.59 0.56
CA ILE A 59 -2.20 -12.32 1.23
C ILE A 59 -3.30 -13.24 0.69
N LYS A 60 -3.24 -13.59 -0.60
CA LYS A 60 -4.17 -14.54 -1.23
C LYS A 60 -4.21 -15.91 -0.56
N LYS A 61 -3.10 -16.34 0.03
CA LYS A 61 -2.92 -17.68 0.59
C LYS A 61 -3.12 -17.75 2.10
N LYS A 62 -3.01 -16.63 2.82
CA LYS A 62 -3.03 -16.62 4.27
C LYS A 62 -4.46 -16.65 4.80
N ALA A 63 -4.79 -17.67 5.61
CA ALA A 63 -6.12 -17.88 6.18
C ALA A 63 -6.62 -16.69 7.03
N ARG A 64 -5.73 -15.98 7.74
CA ARG A 64 -6.05 -14.81 8.56
C ARG A 64 -6.70 -13.67 7.77
N TYR A 65 -6.46 -13.60 6.45
CA TYR A 65 -7.06 -12.60 5.57
C TYR A 65 -8.31 -13.10 4.84
N PHE A 66 -8.90 -14.22 5.26
CA PHE A 66 -10.09 -14.80 4.59
C PHE A 66 -11.25 -13.80 4.55
N TRP A 67 -11.62 -13.21 5.68
CA TRP A 67 -12.71 -12.24 5.77
C TRP A 67 -12.42 -10.95 5.00
N TYR A 68 -11.17 -10.46 5.08
CA TYR A 68 -10.74 -9.32 4.29
C TYR A 68 -10.90 -9.57 2.78
N ARG A 69 -10.46 -10.73 2.29
CA ARG A 69 -10.59 -11.08 0.86
C ARG A 69 -12.03 -11.28 0.42
N LEU A 70 -12.90 -11.69 1.31
CA LEU A 70 -14.33 -11.82 1.02
C LEU A 70 -14.99 -10.45 0.89
N ALA A 71 -14.66 -9.51 1.76
CA ALA A 71 -15.16 -8.14 1.74
C ALA A 71 -14.52 -7.30 0.63
N THR A 72 -13.22 -7.54 0.36
CA THR A 72 -12.42 -6.75 -0.58
C THR A 72 -11.66 -7.70 -1.52
N PRO A 73 -12.31 -8.21 -2.59
CA PRO A 73 -11.70 -9.13 -3.53
C PRO A 73 -10.48 -8.52 -4.20
N MET A 74 -9.30 -9.07 -3.87
CA MET A 74 -8.02 -8.60 -4.37
C MET A 74 -7.67 -9.26 -5.71
N GLN A 75 -7.17 -8.46 -6.65
CA GLN A 75 -6.66 -8.89 -7.95
C GLN A 75 -5.22 -8.40 -8.11
N MET A 76 -4.29 -9.34 -8.16
CA MET A 76 -2.90 -9.05 -8.50
C MET A 76 -2.20 -10.32 -8.97
N LYS A 77 -1.20 -10.16 -9.81
CA LYS A 77 -0.15 -11.13 -10.11
C LYS A 77 1.03 -10.88 -9.18
N LYS A 78 1.99 -11.79 -9.19
CA LYS A 78 3.21 -11.61 -8.39
C LYS A 78 4.04 -10.41 -8.86
N GLU A 79 4.02 -10.18 -10.16
CA GLU A 79 4.73 -9.10 -10.86
C GLU A 79 4.13 -7.71 -10.56
N ASP A 80 2.87 -7.65 -10.07
CA ASP A 80 2.25 -6.39 -9.64
C ASP A 80 2.72 -5.97 -8.23
N GLN A 81 3.54 -6.77 -7.56
CA GLN A 81 4.08 -6.46 -6.24
C GLN A 81 5.14 -5.37 -6.34
N ILE A 82 5.19 -4.48 -5.37
CA ILE A 82 6.00 -3.25 -5.45
C ILE A 82 7.49 -3.50 -5.64
N ASP A 83 8.05 -4.58 -5.09
CA ASP A 83 9.46 -4.94 -5.28
C ASP A 83 9.78 -5.28 -6.75
N TYR A 84 8.89 -6.00 -7.45
CA TYR A 84 9.02 -6.27 -8.88
C TYR A 84 8.91 -4.98 -9.70
N LEU A 85 7.91 -4.13 -9.40
CA LEU A 85 7.70 -2.87 -10.09
C LEU A 85 8.89 -1.90 -9.93
N LEU A 86 9.53 -1.89 -8.76
CA LEU A 86 10.76 -1.13 -8.53
C LEU A 86 11.94 -1.70 -9.34
N GLN A 87 12.11 -3.03 -9.34
CA GLN A 87 13.18 -3.70 -10.08
C GLN A 87 13.06 -3.47 -11.58
N GLU A 88 11.85 -3.46 -12.16
CA GLU A 88 11.61 -3.10 -13.56
C GLU A 88 12.08 -1.67 -13.90
N ARG A 89 12.13 -0.78 -12.91
CA ARG A 89 12.68 0.58 -13.04
C ARG A 89 14.17 0.67 -12.68
N GLY A 90 14.83 -0.48 -12.46
CA GLY A 90 16.24 -0.53 -12.06
C GLY A 90 16.50 -0.06 -10.63
N ILE A 91 15.49 -0.07 -9.76
CA ILE A 91 15.59 0.33 -8.36
C ILE A 91 15.60 -0.92 -7.49
N ASP A 92 16.68 -1.09 -6.74
CA ASP A 92 16.79 -2.17 -5.75
C ASP A 92 15.87 -1.86 -4.55
N PRO A 93 14.92 -2.76 -4.19
CA PRO A 93 14.10 -2.60 -2.98
C PRO A 93 14.92 -2.39 -1.70
N ALA A 94 16.12 -2.98 -1.62
CA ALA A 94 17.03 -2.79 -0.49
C ALA A 94 17.58 -1.35 -0.37
N SER A 95 17.49 -0.56 -1.43
CA SER A 95 17.89 0.85 -1.43
C SER A 95 16.84 1.80 -0.86
N ILE A 96 15.64 1.31 -0.58
CA ILE A 96 14.59 2.10 0.04
C ILE A 96 14.94 2.31 1.53
N SER A 97 15.18 3.56 1.90
CA SER A 97 15.58 3.91 3.27
C SER A 97 14.41 4.27 4.17
N TYR A 98 13.31 4.74 3.59
CA TYR A 98 12.16 5.25 4.33
C TYR A 98 10.86 4.80 3.69
N VAL A 99 9.91 4.39 4.53
CA VAL A 99 8.54 4.06 4.14
C VAL A 99 7.58 4.83 5.05
N ILE A 100 6.68 5.58 4.46
CA ILE A 100 5.59 6.28 5.15
C ILE A 100 4.32 5.48 4.89
N LEU A 101 3.63 5.05 5.94
CA LEU A 101 2.36 4.33 5.82
C LEU A 101 1.21 5.26 6.15
N SER A 102 0.27 5.40 5.22
CA SER A 102 -0.95 6.20 5.41
C SER A 102 -1.86 5.58 6.48
N HIS A 103 -2.00 4.26 6.44
CA HIS A 103 -2.71 3.43 7.43
C HIS A 103 -2.31 1.94 7.27
N LEU A 104 -2.92 1.04 8.09
CA LEU A 104 -2.42 -0.32 8.24
C LEU A 104 -3.31 -1.39 7.58
N HIS A 105 -4.08 -1.02 6.56
CA HIS A 105 -4.81 -1.99 5.76
C HIS A 105 -3.87 -2.75 4.80
N PRO A 106 -4.25 -3.97 4.38
CA PRO A 106 -3.38 -4.83 3.56
C PRO A 106 -2.97 -4.24 2.21
N ASP A 107 -3.75 -3.34 1.63
CA ASP A 107 -3.45 -2.62 0.39
C ASP A 107 -2.43 -1.47 0.54
N HIS A 108 -2.07 -1.14 1.78
CA HIS A 108 -1.08 -0.11 2.10
C HIS A 108 0.14 -0.68 2.83
N LEU A 109 -0.08 -1.60 3.78
CA LEU A 109 0.97 -2.23 4.59
C LEU A 109 1.49 -3.54 3.98
N GLY A 110 0.77 -4.14 3.03
CA GLY A 110 0.99 -5.51 2.60
C GLY A 110 2.42 -5.84 2.19
N GLY A 111 3.07 -4.93 1.48
CA GLY A 111 4.45 -5.08 1.01
C GLY A 111 5.54 -4.66 2.01
N ALA A 112 5.21 -4.28 3.24
CA ALA A 112 6.20 -3.73 4.19
C ALA A 112 7.40 -4.65 4.44
N ALA A 113 7.18 -5.97 4.51
CA ALA A 113 8.26 -6.95 4.72
C ALA A 113 9.27 -7.06 3.56
N LEU A 114 8.98 -6.45 2.41
CA LEU A 114 9.87 -6.41 1.25
C LEU A 114 11.00 -5.38 1.41
N PHE A 115 10.93 -4.52 2.42
CA PHE A 115 11.85 -3.41 2.67
C PHE A 115 12.54 -3.56 4.04
N PRO A 116 13.42 -4.57 4.21
CA PRO A 116 14.02 -4.89 5.52
C PRO A 116 14.95 -3.80 6.05
N ASN A 117 15.48 -2.94 5.18
CA ASN A 117 16.40 -1.86 5.55
C ASN A 117 15.69 -0.52 5.79
N ALA A 118 14.38 -0.44 5.54
CA ALA A 118 13.65 0.81 5.64
C ALA A 118 13.24 1.14 7.07
N HIS A 119 13.29 2.44 7.38
CA HIS A 119 12.65 3.00 8.56
C HIS A 119 11.18 3.32 8.23
N PHE A 120 10.25 2.79 9.04
CA PHE A 120 8.83 2.98 8.84
C PHE A 120 8.30 4.13 9.69
N PHE A 121 7.50 4.97 9.06
CA PHE A 121 6.82 6.10 9.69
C PHE A 121 5.31 5.95 9.56
N VAL A 122 4.62 6.17 10.67
CA VAL A 122 3.16 6.25 10.74
C VAL A 122 2.79 7.46 11.60
N THR A 123 1.57 8.00 11.45
CA THR A 123 1.08 8.99 12.39
C THR A 123 0.79 8.36 13.75
N GLN A 124 0.74 9.18 14.80
CA GLN A 124 0.41 8.69 16.13
C GLN A 124 -1.00 8.06 16.16
N GLU A 125 -1.95 8.64 15.47
CA GLU A 125 -3.33 8.12 15.38
C GLU A 125 -3.36 6.72 14.76
N VAL A 126 -2.62 6.49 13.68
CA VAL A 126 -2.49 5.17 13.04
C VAL A 126 -1.85 4.16 14.00
N TYR A 127 -0.82 4.57 14.72
CA TYR A 127 -0.15 3.73 15.70
C TYR A 127 -1.06 3.36 16.89
N GLU A 128 -1.87 4.29 17.37
CA GLU A 128 -2.85 4.05 18.45
C GLU A 128 -3.94 3.06 18.02
N VAL A 129 -4.44 3.17 16.76
CA VAL A 129 -5.36 2.18 16.18
C VAL A 129 -4.73 0.79 16.11
N TYR A 130 -3.46 0.72 15.73
CA TYR A 130 -2.72 -0.55 15.70
C TYR A 130 -2.60 -1.20 17.09
N GLN A 131 -2.34 -0.41 18.12
CA GLN A 131 -2.22 -0.93 19.50
C GLN A 131 -3.54 -1.39 20.12
N LYS A 132 -4.65 -0.73 19.77
CA LYS A 132 -5.99 -1.00 20.30
C LYS A 132 -7.03 -1.01 19.19
N PRO A 133 -6.94 -1.99 18.24
CA PRO A 133 -7.86 -2.03 17.12
C PRO A 133 -9.30 -2.28 17.61
N LYS A 134 -10.24 -1.49 17.12
CA LYS A 134 -11.67 -1.75 17.25
C LYS A 134 -12.10 -2.76 16.19
N LEU A 135 -13.22 -3.45 16.42
CA LEU A 135 -13.70 -4.47 15.46
C LEU A 135 -13.85 -3.91 14.04
N LYS A 136 -14.28 -2.65 13.88
CA LYS A 136 -14.38 -1.97 12.58
C LYS A 136 -13.02 -1.80 11.87
N ASP A 137 -11.95 -1.63 12.64
CA ASP A 137 -10.60 -1.40 12.12
C ASP A 137 -9.94 -2.70 11.59
N LEU A 138 -10.56 -3.86 11.88
CA LEU A 138 -10.13 -5.19 11.42
C LEU A 138 -10.83 -5.63 10.13
N ILE A 139 -11.91 -4.96 9.74
CA ILE A 139 -12.75 -5.34 8.61
C ILE A 139 -12.59 -4.36 7.43
N PHE A 140 -12.33 -3.09 7.72
CA PHE A 140 -12.16 -2.01 6.74
C PHE A 140 -10.84 -1.28 6.92
#